data_6092a566e2306b769de0c5cb6a3664b1
#
_entry.id   6092a566e2306b769de0c5cb6a3664b1
#
_cell.length_a   1.000
_cell.length_b   1.000
_cell.length_c   1.000
_cell.angle_alpha   90.00
_cell.angle_beta   90.00
_cell.angle_gamma   90.00
#
_symmetry.space_group_name_H-M   'P 1'
#
loop_
_entity.id
_entity.type
_entity.pdbx_description
1 polymer ?
#
loop_
_entity_poly.entity_id
_entity_poly.type
_entity_poly.pdbx_seq_one_letter_code
_entity_poly.pdbx_strand_id
1 'polypeptide(L)'
;MRSALKHWGAAAAAALLTTAAGAADYTGPLFDAHLHYNVEAAQGPHPIPDVLARMQRNGVKAVVANSRPNDGTKALVEARAQTDAAGVTVVPFIRLYRDRADYDNWYRDDTIYDMVQAEYARGTARGPYKGIGEFHLYDSRNANGPVARKLMAFAEEKKLAVLAHVDDEAIDLLMANTPSRGQNVRLVWAHTGIGGASLERVNALFAKYPLLMGELSYRPGLTCAGGLLCPEWRALLLRYPDRFMLGSDTWVNQRWLQYDSLMQGYRTWLGDLPPDVARKIAWSNGANLFGVK
;
A
#
# COMPACT_ATOMS: atom_id res chain seq x y z
N MET A 1 5.45 77.24 -41.50
CA MET A 1 5.16 75.79 -41.60
C MET A 1 6.09 75.09 -40.63
N ARG A 2 5.56 74.63 -39.47
CA ARG A 2 6.36 73.88 -38.45
C ARG A 2 5.84 72.43 -38.39
N SER A 3 6.69 71.51 -38.74
CA SER A 3 6.43 70.04 -38.71
C SER A 3 6.56 69.53 -37.28
N ALA A 4 5.54 68.86 -36.75
CA ALA A 4 5.52 68.24 -35.45
C ALA A 4 5.90 66.74 -35.59
N LEU A 5 7.06 66.36 -35.09
CA LEU A 5 7.45 64.93 -34.94
C LEU A 5 6.71 64.31 -33.74
N LYS A 6 5.93 63.30 -33.99
CA LYS A 6 5.33 62.44 -32.97
C LYS A 6 6.33 61.34 -32.58
N HIS A 7 6.76 61.32 -31.32
CA HIS A 7 7.55 60.21 -30.74
C HIS A 7 6.60 59.09 -30.28
N TRP A 8 6.73 57.93 -30.86
CA TRP A 8 6.08 56.74 -30.36
C TRP A 8 7.04 56.06 -29.40
N GLY A 9 6.68 56.07 -28.11
CA GLY A 9 7.38 55.27 -27.09
C GLY A 9 6.90 53.84 -27.16
N ALA A 10 7.80 52.92 -27.47
CA ALA A 10 7.58 51.49 -27.37
C ALA A 10 7.70 51.06 -25.91
N ALA A 11 6.59 50.70 -25.27
CA ALA A 11 6.63 50.04 -23.96
C ALA A 11 6.97 48.57 -24.14
N ALA A 12 8.16 48.17 -23.73
CA ALA A 12 8.56 46.78 -23.67
C ALA A 12 7.92 46.09 -22.45
N ALA A 13 6.94 45.25 -22.65
CA ALA A 13 6.37 44.41 -21.61
C ALA A 13 7.37 43.25 -21.31
N ALA A 14 8.06 43.31 -20.19
CA ALA A 14 8.88 42.19 -19.69
C ALA A 14 7.94 41.09 -19.16
N ALA A 15 7.77 40.03 -19.91
CA ALA A 15 7.10 38.82 -19.45
C ALA A 15 8.00 38.13 -18.41
N LEU A 16 7.64 38.25 -17.14
CA LEU A 16 8.20 37.44 -16.07
C LEU A 16 7.81 35.97 -16.28
N LEU A 17 8.71 35.17 -16.88
CA LEU A 17 8.62 33.74 -16.87
C LEU A 17 8.89 33.26 -15.44
N THR A 18 7.81 33.11 -14.66
CA THR A 18 7.89 32.33 -13.41
C THR A 18 8.11 30.88 -13.77
N THR A 19 9.36 30.43 -13.71
CA THR A 19 9.64 28.99 -13.66
C THR A 19 8.98 28.47 -12.40
N ALA A 20 7.92 27.69 -12.55
CA ALA A 20 7.38 26.92 -11.44
C ALA A 20 8.50 26.00 -10.97
N ALA A 21 9.15 26.33 -9.85
CA ALA A 21 10.03 25.42 -9.17
C ALA A 21 9.19 24.18 -8.81
N GLY A 22 9.54 23.01 -9.37
CA GLY A 22 8.89 21.77 -8.99
C GLY A 22 8.90 21.63 -7.47
N ALA A 23 7.85 21.08 -6.91
CA ALA A 23 7.80 20.81 -5.47
C ALA A 23 8.99 19.91 -5.09
N ALA A 24 9.60 20.16 -3.92
CA ALA A 24 10.70 19.35 -3.45
C ALA A 24 10.21 17.95 -3.07
N ASP A 25 11.01 16.92 -3.38
CA ASP A 25 10.71 15.54 -3.01
C ASP A 25 10.46 15.39 -1.49
N TYR A 26 9.56 14.49 -1.14
CA TYR A 26 9.32 14.13 0.26
C TYR A 26 10.57 13.44 0.86
N THR A 27 11.05 13.93 1.99
CA THR A 27 12.27 13.45 2.65
C THR A 27 12.04 12.65 3.95
N GLY A 28 10.78 12.56 4.40
CA GLY A 28 10.44 11.86 5.64
C GLY A 28 10.49 10.32 5.54
N PRO A 29 10.16 9.61 6.64
CA PRO A 29 10.13 8.15 6.66
C PRO A 29 9.03 7.59 5.76
N LEU A 30 9.25 6.35 5.26
CA LEU A 30 8.25 5.61 4.49
C LEU A 30 7.79 4.37 5.27
N PHE A 31 6.50 4.04 5.11
CA PHE A 31 5.86 2.80 5.54
C PHE A 31 5.46 2.02 4.30
N ASP A 32 6.01 0.83 4.11
CA ASP A 32 5.66 -0.06 3.01
C ASP A 32 4.55 -1.03 3.48
N ALA A 33 3.31 -0.72 3.12
CA ALA A 33 2.14 -1.48 3.56
C ALA A 33 1.84 -2.73 2.72
N HIS A 34 2.69 -3.06 1.74
CA HIS A 34 2.47 -4.19 0.84
C HIS A 34 3.80 -4.79 0.35
N LEU A 35 4.42 -5.62 1.17
CA LEU A 35 5.69 -6.23 0.84
C LEU A 35 5.59 -7.76 0.85
N HIS A 36 6.12 -8.40 -0.21
CA HIS A 36 6.30 -9.84 -0.30
C HIS A 36 7.77 -10.20 -0.18
N TYR A 37 8.08 -11.08 0.75
CA TYR A 37 9.39 -11.71 0.84
C TYR A 37 9.23 -13.22 0.58
N ASN A 38 8.87 -13.52 -0.66
CA ASN A 38 8.59 -14.89 -1.11
C ASN A 38 9.85 -15.75 -1.14
N VAL A 39 9.68 -17.08 -1.12
CA VAL A 39 10.79 -18.03 -1.11
C VAL A 39 11.76 -17.83 -2.27
N GLU A 40 11.27 -17.46 -3.44
CA GLU A 40 12.08 -17.20 -4.63
C GLU A 40 13.04 -15.99 -4.45
N ALA A 41 12.68 -15.03 -3.61
CA ALA A 41 13.56 -13.93 -3.24
C ALA A 41 14.51 -14.34 -2.10
N ALA A 42 13.94 -14.94 -1.06
CA ALA A 42 14.65 -15.29 0.17
C ALA A 42 15.77 -16.33 -0.04
N GLN A 43 15.53 -17.35 -0.86
CA GLN A 43 16.49 -18.39 -1.23
C GLN A 43 17.26 -18.07 -2.52
N GLY A 44 16.99 -16.91 -3.11
CA GLY A 44 17.54 -16.45 -4.39
C GLY A 44 18.39 -15.18 -4.25
N PRO A 45 18.21 -14.23 -5.18
CA PRO A 45 19.10 -13.07 -5.30
C PRO A 45 18.90 -12.00 -4.21
N HIS A 46 17.90 -12.12 -3.34
CA HIS A 46 17.54 -11.08 -2.38
C HIS A 46 17.52 -11.61 -0.93
N PRO A 47 18.70 -11.99 -0.36
CA PRO A 47 18.79 -12.39 1.05
C PRO A 47 18.44 -11.22 1.98
N ILE A 48 18.14 -11.53 3.26
CA ILE A 48 17.72 -10.52 4.26
C ILE A 48 18.63 -9.29 4.30
N PRO A 49 19.97 -9.39 4.29
CA PRO A 49 20.82 -8.20 4.27
C PRO A 49 20.60 -7.30 3.04
N ASP A 50 20.37 -7.88 1.84
CA ASP A 50 20.10 -7.10 0.62
C ASP A 50 18.77 -6.33 0.73
N VAL A 51 17.69 -7.01 1.14
CA VAL A 51 16.37 -6.36 1.22
C VAL A 51 16.35 -5.28 2.33
N LEU A 52 16.99 -5.52 3.46
CA LEU A 52 17.11 -4.51 4.53
C LEU A 52 17.97 -3.32 4.11
N ALA A 53 19.05 -3.54 3.38
CA ALA A 53 19.86 -2.43 2.84
C ALA A 53 19.06 -1.57 1.86
N ARG A 54 18.17 -2.18 1.02
CA ARG A 54 17.24 -1.43 0.15
C ARG A 54 16.26 -0.59 0.97
N MET A 55 15.62 -1.17 1.98
CA MET A 55 14.72 -0.44 2.87
C MET A 55 15.42 0.74 3.55
N GLN A 56 16.60 0.49 4.12
CA GLN A 56 17.36 1.50 4.86
C GLN A 56 17.75 2.70 3.99
N ARG A 57 18.37 2.47 2.80
CA ARG A 57 18.79 3.57 1.92
C ARG A 57 17.62 4.37 1.34
N ASN A 58 16.44 3.75 1.26
CA ASN A 58 15.21 4.43 0.83
C ASN A 58 14.41 5.06 1.99
N GLY A 59 14.91 4.96 3.24
CA GLY A 59 14.24 5.53 4.40
C GLY A 59 12.93 4.84 4.77
N VAL A 60 12.74 3.57 4.36
CA VAL A 60 11.63 2.73 4.79
C VAL A 60 11.90 2.29 6.23
N LYS A 61 10.98 2.60 7.14
CA LYS A 61 11.11 2.34 8.58
C LYS A 61 10.19 1.25 9.09
N ALA A 62 9.15 0.90 8.33
CA ALA A 62 8.28 -0.23 8.64
C ALA A 62 7.73 -0.87 7.38
N VAL A 63 7.44 -2.17 7.45
CA VAL A 63 6.89 -2.94 6.34
C VAL A 63 5.80 -3.89 6.83
N VAL A 64 4.69 -3.99 6.09
CA VAL A 64 3.77 -5.12 6.20
C VAL A 64 4.32 -6.25 5.37
N ALA A 65 4.77 -7.32 6.01
CA ALA A 65 5.31 -8.50 5.34
C ALA A 65 4.23 -9.59 5.23
N ASN A 66 3.98 -10.04 4.00
CA ASN A 66 3.08 -11.13 3.70
C ASN A 66 3.69 -12.02 2.59
N SER A 67 4.21 -13.16 2.94
CA SER A 67 5.08 -13.97 2.08
C SER A 67 4.46 -15.33 1.76
N ARG A 68 4.74 -15.85 0.58
CA ARG A 68 4.35 -17.18 0.14
C ARG A 68 5.60 -18.09 0.05
N PRO A 69 5.66 -19.16 0.85
CA PRO A 69 4.84 -19.41 2.04
C PRO A 69 5.13 -18.41 3.17
N ASN A 70 4.44 -18.53 4.30
CA ASN A 70 4.61 -17.65 5.47
C ASN A 70 6.03 -17.65 6.05
N ASP A 71 6.87 -18.59 5.65
CA ASP A 71 8.26 -18.71 6.12
C ASP A 71 9.11 -17.47 5.81
N GLY A 72 8.89 -16.80 4.68
CA GLY A 72 9.58 -15.55 4.39
C GLY A 72 9.22 -14.43 5.36
N THR A 73 7.95 -14.30 5.74
CA THR A 73 7.51 -13.36 6.78
C THR A 73 8.15 -13.70 8.12
N LYS A 74 8.14 -14.97 8.50
CA LYS A 74 8.78 -15.44 9.75
C LYS A 74 10.28 -15.15 9.76
N ALA A 75 10.98 -15.44 8.66
CA ALA A 75 12.42 -15.18 8.54
C ALA A 75 12.75 -13.69 8.75
N LEU A 76 11.98 -12.76 8.17
CA LEU A 76 12.17 -11.32 8.40
C LEU A 76 11.94 -10.94 9.87
N VAL A 77 10.91 -11.51 10.52
CA VAL A 77 10.60 -11.24 11.93
C VAL A 77 11.69 -11.81 12.86
N GLU A 78 12.21 -12.98 12.55
CA GLU A 78 13.26 -13.67 13.33
C GLU A 78 14.62 -13.01 13.19
N ALA A 79 14.90 -12.32 12.08
CA ALA A 79 16.14 -11.57 11.84
C ALA A 79 16.24 -10.28 12.69
N ARG A 80 15.93 -10.37 13.99
CA ARG A 80 15.79 -9.21 14.91
C ARG A 80 17.01 -8.29 14.92
N ALA A 81 18.20 -8.85 15.09
CA ALA A 81 19.44 -8.06 15.13
C ALA A 81 19.65 -7.27 13.84
N GLN A 82 19.31 -7.85 12.69
CA GLN A 82 19.46 -7.21 11.38
C GLN A 82 18.38 -6.15 11.13
N THR A 83 17.12 -6.44 11.43
CA THR A 83 16.01 -5.49 11.29
C THR A 83 16.16 -4.31 12.26
N ASP A 84 16.60 -4.55 13.49
CA ASP A 84 16.85 -3.51 14.49
C ASP A 84 18.05 -2.62 14.06
N ALA A 85 19.12 -3.22 13.55
CA ALA A 85 20.27 -2.47 13.01
C ALA A 85 19.91 -1.63 11.77
N ALA A 86 19.01 -2.13 10.92
CA ALA A 86 18.49 -1.38 9.77
C ALA A 86 17.44 -0.33 10.16
N GLY A 87 16.94 -0.35 11.39
CA GLY A 87 15.86 0.53 11.87
C GLY A 87 14.53 0.25 11.16
N VAL A 88 14.23 -1.03 10.87
CA VAL A 88 13.02 -1.47 10.15
C VAL A 88 12.14 -2.32 11.06
N THR A 89 10.90 -1.89 11.25
CA THR A 89 9.87 -2.66 11.96
C THR A 89 9.12 -3.55 10.98
N VAL A 90 9.06 -4.85 11.27
CA VAL A 90 8.27 -5.81 10.46
C VAL A 90 6.91 -6.03 11.11
N VAL A 91 5.85 -5.74 10.37
CA VAL A 91 4.45 -6.00 10.73
C VAL A 91 4.04 -7.30 10.04
N PRO A 92 3.92 -8.43 10.76
CA PRO A 92 3.69 -9.73 10.13
C PRO A 92 2.21 -9.93 9.80
N PHE A 93 1.94 -10.34 8.55
CA PHE A 93 0.65 -10.82 8.08
C PHE A 93 0.71 -12.31 7.74
N ILE A 94 -0.40 -13.01 7.91
CA ILE A 94 -0.56 -14.40 7.49
C ILE A 94 -1.02 -14.41 6.04
N ARG A 95 -0.16 -14.87 5.11
CA ARG A 95 -0.54 -15.11 3.73
C ARG A 95 -1.45 -16.33 3.63
N LEU A 96 -2.46 -16.29 2.77
CA LEU A 96 -3.40 -17.40 2.59
C LEU A 96 -2.86 -18.50 1.66
N TYR A 97 -1.63 -18.37 1.16
CA TYR A 97 -1.08 -19.24 0.13
C TYR A 97 0.11 -20.05 0.65
N ARG A 98 0.00 -21.38 0.58
CA ARG A 98 1.08 -22.32 0.78
C ARG A 98 1.95 -22.39 -0.47
N ASP A 99 1.27 -22.36 -1.65
CA ASP A 99 1.87 -22.36 -2.98
C ASP A 99 0.99 -21.65 -3.99
N ARG A 100 1.29 -21.78 -5.30
CA ARG A 100 0.53 -21.10 -6.36
C ARG A 100 -0.86 -21.68 -6.61
N ALA A 101 -1.13 -22.93 -6.25
CA ALA A 101 -2.44 -23.54 -6.46
C ALA A 101 -3.52 -22.91 -5.57
N ASP A 102 -3.11 -22.36 -4.43
CA ASP A 102 -4.04 -21.72 -3.51
C ASP A 102 -4.66 -20.41 -4.06
N TYR A 103 -4.04 -19.75 -5.06
CA TYR A 103 -4.55 -18.48 -5.62
C TYR A 103 -5.98 -18.55 -6.13
N ASP A 104 -6.35 -19.67 -6.75
CA ASP A 104 -7.66 -19.85 -7.36
C ASP A 104 -8.62 -20.72 -6.52
N ASN A 105 -8.24 -21.09 -5.30
CA ASN A 105 -8.97 -22.08 -4.53
C ASN A 105 -9.15 -21.72 -3.04
N TRP A 106 -8.36 -20.82 -2.47
CA TRP A 106 -8.30 -20.53 -1.03
C TRP A 106 -9.69 -20.23 -0.41
N TYR A 107 -10.57 -19.58 -1.16
CA TYR A 107 -11.89 -19.12 -0.68
C TYR A 107 -12.89 -20.25 -0.40
N ARG A 108 -12.57 -21.49 -0.77
CA ARG A 108 -13.39 -22.69 -0.59
C ARG A 108 -12.64 -23.88 0.05
N ASP A 109 -11.33 -23.76 0.31
CA ASP A 109 -10.51 -24.81 0.91
C ASP A 109 -10.41 -24.60 2.42
N ASP A 110 -11.13 -25.40 3.22
CA ASP A 110 -11.13 -25.27 4.68
C ASP A 110 -9.74 -25.46 5.30
N THR A 111 -8.82 -26.18 4.65
CA THR A 111 -7.46 -26.35 5.14
C THR A 111 -6.67 -25.02 5.16
N ILE A 112 -7.06 -24.05 4.34
CA ILE A 112 -6.51 -22.68 4.40
C ILE A 112 -6.97 -21.97 5.67
N TYR A 113 -8.25 -22.12 6.05
CA TYR A 113 -8.75 -21.55 7.30
C TYR A 113 -8.05 -22.16 8.51
N ASP A 114 -7.88 -23.47 8.53
CA ASP A 114 -7.17 -24.19 9.60
C ASP A 114 -5.71 -23.72 9.70
N MET A 115 -5.04 -23.56 8.56
CA MET A 115 -3.68 -23.01 8.51
C MET A 115 -3.61 -21.60 9.12
N VAL A 116 -4.55 -20.72 8.75
CA VAL A 116 -4.56 -19.34 9.27
C VAL A 116 -4.78 -19.32 10.79
N GLN A 117 -5.67 -20.16 11.30
CA GLN A 117 -5.89 -20.27 12.74
C GLN A 117 -4.64 -20.80 13.47
N ALA A 118 -3.98 -21.81 12.91
CA ALA A 118 -2.76 -22.37 13.47
C ALA A 118 -1.60 -21.34 13.48
N GLU A 119 -1.41 -20.60 12.36
CA GLU A 119 -0.41 -19.52 12.30
C GLU A 119 -0.73 -18.40 13.29
N TYR A 120 -1.99 -17.99 13.39
CA TYR A 120 -2.40 -16.97 14.34
C TYR A 120 -2.14 -17.40 15.79
N ALA A 121 -2.50 -18.62 16.16
CA ALA A 121 -2.28 -19.16 17.49
C ALA A 121 -0.79 -19.28 17.84
N ARG A 122 0.05 -19.64 16.86
CA ARG A 122 1.50 -19.73 17.04
C ARG A 122 2.15 -18.37 17.25
N GLY A 123 1.66 -17.34 16.57
CA GLY A 123 2.28 -16.00 16.58
C GLY A 123 3.67 -15.99 15.93
N THR A 124 4.45 -14.96 16.25
CA THR A 124 5.81 -14.76 15.75
C THR A 124 6.79 -14.45 16.87
N ALA A 125 8.08 -14.46 16.58
CA ALA A 125 9.14 -14.11 17.55
C ALA A 125 9.01 -12.67 18.12
N ARG A 126 8.22 -11.79 17.48
CA ARG A 126 7.96 -10.41 17.94
C ARG A 126 6.52 -10.19 18.44
N GLY A 127 5.75 -11.24 18.63
CA GLY A 127 4.36 -11.18 19.09
C GLY A 127 3.35 -11.66 18.05
N PRO A 128 2.07 -11.30 18.20
CA PRO A 128 1.01 -11.82 17.33
C PRO A 128 1.10 -11.25 15.92
N TYR A 129 0.58 -12.00 14.96
CA TYR A 129 0.28 -11.48 13.63
C TYR A 129 -0.69 -10.29 13.73
N LYS A 130 -0.55 -9.34 12.83
CA LYS A 130 -1.32 -8.09 12.80
C LYS A 130 -2.39 -8.06 11.70
N GLY A 131 -2.35 -9.03 10.79
CA GLY A 131 -3.29 -9.12 9.69
C GLY A 131 -3.24 -10.45 8.96
N ILE A 132 -4.14 -10.59 8.00
CA ILE A 132 -4.23 -11.68 7.04
C ILE A 132 -4.19 -11.15 5.61
N GLY A 133 -3.70 -11.95 4.66
CA GLY A 133 -3.56 -11.56 3.26
C GLY A 133 -2.09 -11.28 2.92
N GLU A 134 -1.77 -10.87 1.74
CA GLU A 134 -2.64 -10.56 0.63
C GLU A 134 -3.34 -11.81 0.10
N PHE A 135 -4.58 -11.66 -0.31
CA PHE A 135 -5.28 -12.65 -1.10
C PHE A 135 -5.93 -12.01 -2.34
N HIS A 136 -6.15 -12.81 -3.37
CA HIS A 136 -6.77 -12.41 -4.64
C HIS A 136 -8.16 -12.99 -4.78
N LEU A 137 -9.07 -12.21 -5.37
CA LEU A 137 -10.33 -12.70 -5.91
C LEU A 137 -10.43 -12.20 -7.35
N TYR A 138 -10.22 -13.08 -8.31
CA TYR A 138 -10.34 -12.77 -9.75
C TYR A 138 -11.80 -12.79 -10.24
N ASP A 139 -12.69 -13.36 -9.46
CA ASP A 139 -14.14 -13.29 -9.59
C ASP A 139 -14.70 -12.81 -8.25
N SER A 140 -15.34 -11.64 -8.26
CA SER A 140 -15.90 -11.00 -7.06
C SER A 140 -16.83 -11.92 -6.28
N ARG A 141 -17.58 -12.80 -6.97
CA ARG A 141 -18.52 -13.75 -6.35
C ARG A 141 -17.85 -14.71 -5.37
N ASN A 142 -16.55 -14.97 -5.55
CA ASN A 142 -15.77 -15.82 -4.66
C ASN A 142 -15.56 -15.19 -3.26
N ALA A 143 -15.83 -13.89 -3.09
CA ALA A 143 -15.94 -13.25 -1.77
C ALA A 143 -17.02 -13.90 -0.89
N ASN A 144 -18.02 -14.55 -1.51
CA ASN A 144 -19.06 -15.32 -0.83
C ASN A 144 -18.69 -16.78 -0.56
N GLY A 145 -17.47 -17.20 -0.91
CA GLY A 145 -16.97 -18.54 -0.61
C GLY A 145 -16.97 -18.83 0.89
N PRO A 146 -17.18 -20.09 1.29
CA PRO A 146 -17.31 -20.44 2.70
C PRO A 146 -16.08 -20.06 3.54
N VAL A 147 -14.89 -20.23 2.99
CA VAL A 147 -13.63 -19.86 3.68
C VAL A 147 -13.41 -18.35 3.69
N ALA A 148 -13.75 -17.65 2.61
CA ALA A 148 -13.67 -16.18 2.57
C ALA A 148 -14.55 -15.55 3.68
N ARG A 149 -15.78 -16.05 3.85
CA ARG A 149 -16.68 -15.61 4.93
C ARG A 149 -16.11 -15.87 6.32
N LYS A 150 -15.58 -17.10 6.56
CA LYS A 150 -14.95 -17.46 7.84
C LYS A 150 -13.78 -16.54 8.15
N LEU A 151 -12.92 -16.28 7.17
CA LEU A 151 -11.73 -15.44 7.33
C LEU A 151 -12.07 -13.97 7.60
N MET A 152 -13.09 -13.42 6.93
CA MET A 152 -13.53 -12.05 7.17
C MET A 152 -14.13 -11.88 8.57
N ALA A 153 -14.95 -12.84 9.02
CA ALA A 153 -15.48 -12.84 10.39
C ALA A 153 -14.39 -13.00 11.44
N PHE A 154 -13.42 -13.90 11.19
CA PHE A 154 -12.25 -14.11 12.06
C PHE A 154 -11.38 -12.84 12.15
N ALA A 155 -11.13 -12.18 11.03
CA ALA A 155 -10.34 -10.95 11.01
C ALA A 155 -10.99 -9.85 11.86
N GLU A 156 -12.31 -9.68 11.75
CA GLU A 156 -13.03 -8.71 12.58
C GLU A 156 -12.97 -9.09 14.06
N GLU A 157 -13.27 -10.35 14.42
CA GLU A 157 -13.22 -10.84 15.80
C GLU A 157 -11.86 -10.62 16.44
N LYS A 158 -10.79 -10.97 15.73
CA LYS A 158 -9.40 -10.85 16.22
C LYS A 158 -8.80 -9.46 16.01
N LYS A 159 -9.56 -8.51 15.44
CA LYS A 159 -9.09 -7.16 15.11
C LYS A 159 -7.85 -7.15 14.21
N LEU A 160 -7.76 -8.13 13.31
CA LEU A 160 -6.72 -8.22 12.30
C LEU A 160 -7.03 -7.28 11.14
N ALA A 161 -6.00 -6.69 10.55
CA ALA A 161 -6.14 -6.04 9.26
C ALA A 161 -6.24 -7.09 8.14
N VAL A 162 -6.93 -6.75 7.05
CA VAL A 162 -7.05 -7.60 5.87
C VAL A 162 -6.42 -6.90 4.69
N LEU A 163 -5.44 -7.51 4.03
CA LEU A 163 -4.89 -7.02 2.77
C LEU A 163 -5.52 -7.81 1.62
N ALA A 164 -6.30 -7.13 0.77
CA ALA A 164 -7.10 -7.77 -0.27
C ALA A 164 -6.81 -7.19 -1.66
N HIS A 165 -6.39 -8.04 -2.60
CA HIS A 165 -6.17 -7.75 -4.01
C HIS A 165 -7.43 -8.13 -4.80
N VAL A 166 -8.38 -7.23 -4.85
CA VAL A 166 -9.73 -7.48 -5.36
C VAL A 166 -10.27 -6.26 -6.11
N ASP A 167 -11.31 -6.46 -6.90
CA ASP A 167 -12.06 -5.36 -7.49
C ASP A 167 -12.99 -4.67 -6.47
N ASP A 168 -13.69 -3.66 -6.92
CA ASP A 168 -14.58 -2.84 -6.09
C ASP A 168 -15.87 -3.54 -5.68
N GLU A 169 -16.38 -4.50 -6.49
CA GLU A 169 -17.54 -5.31 -6.14
C GLU A 169 -17.21 -6.28 -5.01
N ALA A 170 -16.03 -6.91 -5.08
CA ALA A 170 -15.58 -7.82 -4.04
C ALA A 170 -15.39 -7.11 -2.69
N ILE A 171 -15.03 -5.82 -2.66
CA ILE A 171 -14.98 -5.04 -1.40
C ILE A 171 -16.35 -5.05 -0.72
N ASP A 172 -17.42 -4.72 -1.45
CA ASP A 172 -18.79 -4.72 -0.89
C ASP A 172 -19.20 -6.11 -0.38
N LEU A 173 -18.86 -7.18 -1.12
CA LEU A 173 -19.18 -8.54 -0.74
C LEU A 173 -18.38 -9.01 0.49
N LEU A 174 -17.07 -8.74 0.54
CA LEU A 174 -16.24 -9.07 1.69
C LEU A 174 -16.73 -8.36 2.95
N MET A 175 -17.03 -7.07 2.85
CA MET A 175 -17.53 -6.27 3.97
C MET A 175 -18.90 -6.77 4.46
N ALA A 176 -19.79 -7.14 3.54
CA ALA A 176 -21.11 -7.69 3.88
C ALA A 176 -21.03 -9.03 4.65
N ASN A 177 -19.93 -9.78 4.48
CA ASN A 177 -19.69 -11.06 5.14
C ASN A 177 -19.10 -10.94 6.56
N THR A 178 -19.01 -9.74 7.11
CA THR A 178 -18.51 -9.51 8.48
C THR A 178 -19.64 -9.23 9.45
N PRO A 179 -19.51 -9.54 10.74
CA PRO A 179 -20.53 -9.27 11.76
C PRO A 179 -21.01 -7.81 11.77
N SER A 180 -20.09 -6.85 11.63
CA SER A 180 -20.43 -5.42 11.59
C SER A 180 -20.83 -4.91 10.20
N ARG A 181 -20.87 -5.77 9.19
CA ARG A 181 -21.07 -5.39 7.78
C ARG A 181 -20.08 -4.32 7.33
N GLY A 182 -18.79 -4.54 7.67
CA GLY A 182 -17.66 -3.70 7.29
C GLY A 182 -17.42 -2.46 8.15
N GLN A 183 -18.25 -2.21 9.19
CA GLN A 183 -18.08 -1.00 10.00
C GLN A 183 -16.85 -1.07 10.92
N ASN A 184 -16.45 -2.29 11.35
CA ASN A 184 -15.32 -2.50 12.25
C ASN A 184 -14.14 -3.23 11.60
N VAL A 185 -14.17 -3.48 10.31
CA VAL A 185 -13.12 -4.20 9.58
C VAL A 185 -12.06 -3.24 9.07
N ARG A 186 -10.81 -3.52 9.41
CA ARG A 186 -9.63 -2.83 8.89
C ARG A 186 -9.21 -3.49 7.57
N LEU A 187 -9.80 -3.10 6.45
CA LEU A 187 -9.43 -3.62 5.14
C LEU A 187 -8.48 -2.66 4.42
N VAL A 188 -7.35 -3.17 3.97
CA VAL A 188 -6.38 -2.49 3.11
C VAL A 188 -6.62 -3.01 1.69
N TRP A 189 -7.12 -2.14 0.82
CA TRP A 189 -7.42 -2.45 -0.56
C TRP A 189 -6.16 -2.31 -1.42
N ALA A 190 -5.55 -3.44 -1.76
CA ALA A 190 -4.34 -3.46 -2.57
C ALA A 190 -4.56 -2.75 -3.91
N HIS A 191 -3.62 -1.91 -4.30
CA HIS A 191 -3.65 -1.07 -5.50
C HIS A 191 -4.87 -0.14 -5.60
N THR A 192 -5.65 -0.01 -4.53
CA THR A 192 -6.94 0.71 -4.51
C THR A 192 -7.83 0.29 -5.69
N GLY A 193 -7.85 -1.01 -5.96
CA GLY A 193 -8.64 -1.70 -6.98
C GLY A 193 -7.87 -2.22 -8.19
N ILE A 194 -7.95 -3.52 -8.37
CA ILE A 194 -7.47 -4.20 -9.59
C ILE A 194 -8.20 -3.62 -10.80
N GLY A 195 -7.46 -3.52 -11.93
CA GLY A 195 -8.04 -3.07 -13.19
C GLY A 195 -8.45 -1.59 -13.22
N GLY A 196 -8.19 -0.86 -12.11
CA GLY A 196 -8.42 0.58 -12.05
C GLY A 196 -9.88 0.94 -11.76
N ALA A 197 -10.40 0.61 -10.57
CA ALA A 197 -11.69 1.12 -10.11
C ALA A 197 -11.78 2.64 -10.31
N SER A 198 -12.93 3.15 -10.77
CA SER A 198 -13.12 4.58 -10.98
C SER A 198 -12.96 5.36 -9.66
N LEU A 199 -12.49 6.60 -9.73
CA LEU A 199 -12.35 7.44 -8.53
C LEU A 199 -13.67 7.71 -7.85
N GLU A 200 -14.77 7.77 -8.62
CA GLU A 200 -16.13 7.87 -8.08
C GLU A 200 -16.45 6.66 -7.21
N ARG A 201 -16.13 5.46 -7.69
CA ARG A 201 -16.36 4.21 -6.96
C ARG A 201 -15.48 4.11 -5.72
N VAL A 202 -14.20 4.47 -5.82
CA VAL A 202 -13.30 4.56 -4.66
C VAL A 202 -13.87 5.51 -3.60
N ASN A 203 -14.30 6.70 -4.01
CA ASN A 203 -14.92 7.67 -3.12
C ASN A 203 -16.19 7.13 -2.44
N ALA A 204 -17.06 6.44 -3.18
CA ALA A 204 -18.28 5.83 -2.63
C ALA A 204 -17.97 4.75 -1.57
N LEU A 205 -16.97 3.89 -1.82
CA LEU A 205 -16.55 2.85 -0.89
C LEU A 205 -15.91 3.45 0.39
N PHE A 206 -15.10 4.48 0.25
CA PHE A 206 -14.51 5.17 1.40
C PHE A 206 -15.53 5.90 2.26
N ALA A 207 -16.58 6.46 1.65
CA ALA A 207 -17.70 7.06 2.37
C ALA A 207 -18.54 6.00 3.12
N LYS A 208 -18.67 4.79 2.53
CA LYS A 208 -19.48 3.69 3.09
C LYS A 208 -18.76 2.95 4.22
N TYR A 209 -17.46 2.71 4.10
CA TYR A 209 -16.67 1.89 5.03
C TYR A 209 -15.63 2.73 5.77
N PRO A 210 -15.85 3.04 7.06
CA PRO A 210 -15.05 4.02 7.79
C PRO A 210 -13.60 3.59 8.03
N LEU A 211 -13.30 2.29 8.01
CA LEU A 211 -11.95 1.74 8.24
C LEU A 211 -11.30 1.15 6.97
N LEU A 212 -11.93 1.33 5.78
CA LEU A 212 -11.32 0.93 4.52
C LEU A 212 -10.13 1.84 4.22
N MET A 213 -8.98 1.26 3.93
CA MET A 213 -7.74 1.94 3.53
C MET A 213 -7.43 1.61 2.07
N GLY A 214 -6.85 2.54 1.32
CA GLY A 214 -6.31 2.31 -0.01
C GLY A 214 -4.80 2.13 0.05
N GLU A 215 -4.27 1.11 -0.61
CA GLU A 215 -2.84 0.94 -0.83
C GLU A 215 -2.53 1.29 -2.29
N LEU A 216 -1.42 1.99 -2.55
CA LEU A 216 -1.19 2.71 -3.80
C LEU A 216 -0.10 2.11 -4.70
N SER A 217 0.43 0.92 -4.39
CA SER A 217 1.42 0.30 -5.28
C SER A 217 0.81 0.05 -6.66
N TYR A 218 1.55 0.41 -7.69
CA TYR A 218 1.18 0.18 -9.09
C TYR A 218 -0.25 0.62 -9.48
N ARG A 219 -0.82 1.58 -8.76
CA ARG A 219 -2.17 2.08 -9.06
C ARG A 219 -2.19 2.79 -10.42
N PRO A 220 -2.94 2.29 -11.42
CA PRO A 220 -3.06 2.96 -12.71
C PRO A 220 -3.69 4.35 -12.56
N GLY A 221 -3.13 5.34 -13.28
CA GLY A 221 -3.64 6.70 -13.33
C GLY A 221 -3.37 7.53 -12.07
N LEU A 222 -2.60 7.02 -11.09
CA LEU A 222 -2.17 7.78 -9.92
C LEU A 222 -1.25 8.93 -10.32
N THR A 223 -0.30 8.65 -11.22
CA THR A 223 0.66 9.63 -11.73
C THR A 223 0.45 9.93 -13.20
N CYS A 224 0.64 11.19 -13.55
CA CYS A 224 0.61 11.75 -14.90
C CYS A 224 2.02 11.99 -15.43
N ALA A 225 2.16 12.83 -16.48
CA ALA A 225 3.45 13.14 -17.09
C ALA A 225 4.46 13.67 -16.06
N GLY A 226 5.71 13.25 -16.19
CA GLY A 226 6.78 13.64 -15.25
C GLY A 226 6.74 12.96 -13.88
N GLY A 227 5.86 11.96 -13.67
CA GLY A 227 5.73 11.25 -12.39
C GLY A 227 5.00 12.04 -11.30
N LEU A 228 4.37 13.16 -11.64
CA LEU A 228 3.59 14.00 -10.74
C LEU A 228 2.19 13.41 -10.52
N LEU A 229 1.53 13.74 -9.41
CA LEU A 229 0.15 13.32 -9.16
C LEU A 229 -0.80 13.83 -10.24
N CYS A 230 -1.68 12.95 -10.73
CA CYS A 230 -2.79 13.39 -11.54
C CYS A 230 -3.76 14.24 -10.68
N PRO A 231 -4.33 15.34 -11.23
CA PRO A 231 -5.16 16.27 -10.46
C PRO A 231 -6.32 15.60 -9.71
N GLU A 232 -6.95 14.61 -10.32
CA GLU A 232 -8.09 13.87 -9.76
C GLU A 232 -7.66 13.04 -8.54
N TRP A 233 -6.51 12.38 -8.63
CA TRP A 233 -5.94 11.65 -7.52
C TRP A 233 -5.49 12.57 -6.40
N ARG A 234 -4.87 13.71 -6.75
CA ARG A 234 -4.51 14.72 -5.77
C ARG A 234 -5.72 15.18 -4.97
N ALA A 235 -6.84 15.45 -5.65
CA ALA A 235 -8.08 15.84 -4.99
C ALA A 235 -8.62 14.75 -4.04
N LEU A 236 -8.56 13.46 -4.45
CA LEU A 236 -8.99 12.33 -3.63
C LEU A 236 -8.10 12.14 -2.40
N LEU A 237 -6.77 12.22 -2.56
CA LEU A 237 -5.81 12.12 -1.45
C LEU A 237 -5.97 13.26 -0.43
N LEU A 238 -6.25 14.47 -0.90
CA LEU A 238 -6.56 15.61 -0.03
C LEU A 238 -7.89 15.47 0.70
N ARG A 239 -8.88 14.81 0.08
CA ARG A 239 -10.18 14.53 0.71
C ARG A 239 -10.09 13.46 1.79
N TYR A 240 -9.23 12.47 1.61
CA TYR A 240 -9.07 11.32 2.51
C TYR A 240 -7.62 11.13 2.96
N PRO A 241 -6.99 12.14 3.58
CA PRO A 241 -5.55 12.11 3.89
C PRO A 241 -5.15 10.99 4.84
N ASP A 242 -6.09 10.50 5.66
CA ASP A 242 -5.88 9.47 6.67
C ASP A 242 -6.23 8.04 6.17
N ARG A 243 -6.46 7.87 4.85
CA ARG A 243 -7.03 6.62 4.30
C ARG A 243 -6.16 5.95 3.25
N PHE A 244 -4.97 6.46 2.96
CA PHE A 244 -4.07 5.88 1.96
C PHE A 244 -2.72 5.52 2.55
N MET A 245 -2.09 4.48 1.97
CA MET A 245 -0.74 4.02 2.31
C MET A 245 0.03 3.67 1.03
N LEU A 246 1.36 3.66 1.13
CA LEU A 246 2.26 3.18 0.07
C LEU A 246 2.48 1.68 0.19
N GLY A 247 2.94 1.05 -0.90
CA GLY A 247 3.39 -0.33 -0.88
C GLY A 247 4.36 -0.63 -2.02
N SER A 248 5.17 -1.66 -1.87
CA SER A 248 6.14 -2.08 -2.89
C SER A 248 5.65 -3.21 -3.78
N ASP A 249 4.78 -4.06 -3.27
CA ASP A 249 4.26 -5.25 -3.96
C ASP A 249 5.38 -6.08 -4.63
N THR A 250 6.35 -6.50 -3.84
CA THR A 250 7.57 -7.22 -4.27
C THR A 250 7.33 -8.71 -4.52
N TRP A 251 6.27 -9.08 -5.24
CA TRP A 251 5.84 -10.47 -5.42
C TRP A 251 6.74 -11.33 -6.31
N VAL A 252 7.64 -10.71 -7.09
CA VAL A 252 8.67 -11.36 -7.93
C VAL A 252 10.02 -10.65 -7.80
N ASN A 253 11.11 -11.36 -8.17
CA ASN A 253 12.48 -10.82 -8.04
C ASN A 253 12.70 -9.52 -8.79
N GLN A 254 12.07 -9.34 -9.96
CA GLN A 254 12.15 -8.09 -10.74
C GLN A 254 11.64 -6.87 -9.97
N ARG A 255 10.63 -7.03 -9.10
CA ARG A 255 10.11 -5.94 -8.26
C ARG A 255 11.12 -5.50 -7.22
N TRP A 256 11.91 -6.41 -6.69
CA TRP A 256 13.03 -6.08 -5.80
C TRP A 256 14.10 -5.25 -6.51
N LEU A 257 14.37 -5.52 -7.79
CA LEU A 257 15.31 -4.69 -8.57
C LEU A 257 14.78 -3.28 -8.81
N GLN A 258 13.47 -3.09 -8.83
CA GLN A 258 12.80 -1.80 -9.03
C GLN A 258 12.48 -1.07 -7.72
N TYR A 259 12.78 -1.67 -6.56
CA TYR A 259 12.41 -1.14 -5.25
C TYR A 259 12.88 0.31 -5.04
N ASP A 260 14.12 0.60 -5.37
CA ASP A 260 14.71 1.93 -5.18
C ASP A 260 14.02 2.99 -6.05
N SER A 261 13.79 2.68 -7.33
CA SER A 261 13.11 3.60 -8.26
C SER A 261 11.64 3.80 -7.89
N LEU A 262 10.97 2.77 -7.38
CA LEU A 262 9.59 2.87 -6.89
C LEU A 262 9.50 3.81 -5.68
N MET A 263 10.38 3.62 -4.68
CA MET A 263 10.40 4.48 -3.49
C MET A 263 10.75 5.92 -3.83
N GLN A 264 11.67 6.15 -4.78
CA GLN A 264 11.98 7.49 -5.29
C GLN A 264 10.76 8.10 -6.00
N GLY A 265 10.04 7.34 -6.82
CA GLY A 265 8.81 7.79 -7.47
C GLY A 265 7.75 8.24 -6.45
N TYR A 266 7.62 7.53 -5.33
CA TYR A 266 6.75 7.95 -4.23
C TYR A 266 7.19 9.28 -3.62
N ARG A 267 8.47 9.48 -3.39
CA ARG A 267 8.98 10.74 -2.85
C ARG A 267 8.66 11.92 -3.75
N THR A 268 8.79 11.73 -5.07
CA THR A 268 8.51 12.76 -6.05
C THR A 268 7.06 13.21 -6.00
N TRP A 269 6.09 12.30 -6.17
CA TRP A 269 4.69 12.73 -6.18
C TRP A 269 4.14 13.09 -4.78
N LEU A 270 4.72 12.57 -3.69
CA LEU A 270 4.37 13.03 -2.35
C LEU A 270 4.74 14.50 -2.15
N GLY A 271 5.78 14.99 -2.83
CA GLY A 271 6.14 16.40 -2.85
C GLY A 271 5.05 17.34 -3.40
N ASP A 272 4.14 16.82 -4.23
CA ASP A 272 3.00 17.59 -4.76
C ASP A 272 1.89 17.83 -3.72
N LEU A 273 1.95 17.16 -2.57
CA LEU A 273 0.97 17.26 -1.50
C LEU A 273 1.43 18.23 -0.40
N PRO A 274 0.50 18.81 0.36
CA PRO A 274 0.84 19.49 1.60
C PRO A 274 1.66 18.58 2.51
N PRO A 275 2.69 19.09 3.22
CA PRO A 275 3.63 18.27 3.99
C PRO A 275 2.99 17.34 5.03
N ASP A 276 1.90 17.76 5.67
CA ASP A 276 1.14 16.96 6.62
C ASP A 276 0.40 15.80 5.95
N VAL A 277 -0.21 16.02 4.77
CA VAL A 277 -0.87 14.98 3.97
C VAL A 277 0.15 13.98 3.44
N ALA A 278 1.27 14.47 2.88
CA ALA A 278 2.37 13.63 2.42
C ALA A 278 2.87 12.71 3.55
N ARG A 279 3.10 13.27 4.75
CA ARG A 279 3.54 12.50 5.92
C ARG A 279 2.51 11.47 6.37
N LYS A 280 1.22 11.78 6.32
CA LYS A 280 0.16 10.83 6.64
C LYS A 280 0.20 9.63 5.73
N ILE A 281 0.20 9.84 4.42
CA ILE A 281 0.21 8.78 3.41
C ILE A 281 1.52 7.99 3.43
N ALA A 282 2.63 8.69 3.55
CA ALA A 282 3.95 8.08 3.54
C ALA A 282 4.24 7.22 4.77
N TRP A 283 3.73 7.63 5.95
CA TRP A 283 4.13 7.04 7.22
C TRP A 283 2.99 6.89 8.22
N SER A 284 2.34 8.00 8.61
CA SER A 284 1.54 8.01 9.84
C SER A 284 0.34 7.09 9.81
N ASN A 285 -0.30 6.91 8.63
CA ASN A 285 -1.47 6.06 8.48
C ASN A 285 -1.12 4.59 8.76
N GLY A 286 -0.03 4.08 8.18
CA GLY A 286 0.46 2.74 8.45
C GLY A 286 0.94 2.59 9.91
N ALA A 287 1.73 3.55 10.40
CA ALA A 287 2.25 3.53 11.76
C ALA A 287 1.12 3.49 12.80
N ASN A 288 0.09 4.31 12.63
CA ASN A 288 -1.08 4.35 13.53
C ASN A 288 -1.92 3.07 13.45
N LEU A 289 -2.16 2.56 12.23
CA LEU A 289 -2.97 1.35 12.01
C LEU A 289 -2.37 0.13 12.73
N PHE A 290 -1.04 0.01 12.75
CA PHE A 290 -0.32 -1.14 13.29
C PHE A 290 0.38 -0.88 14.64
N GLY A 291 0.31 0.34 15.16
CA GLY A 291 0.94 0.72 16.43
C GLY A 291 2.47 0.74 16.36
N VAL A 292 3.04 1.11 15.20
CA VAL A 292 4.48 1.32 15.01
C VAL A 292 4.87 2.71 15.52
N LYS A 293 5.98 2.78 16.25
CA LYS A 293 6.49 4.03 16.84
C LYS A 293 7.65 4.62 16.03
#